data_d85d19f7fd80988a12dfd802def19de5
#
_entry.id   d85d19f7fd80988a12dfd802def19de5
#
_cell.length_a   1.000
_cell.length_b   1.000
_cell.length_c   1.000
_cell.angle_alpha   90.00
_cell.angle_beta   90.00
_cell.angle_gamma   90.00
#
_symmetry.space_group_name_H-M   'P 1'
#
loop_
_entity.id
_entity.type
_entity.pdbx_description
1 polymer ?
#
loop_
_entity_poly.entity_id
_entity_poly.type
_entity_poly.pdbx_seq_one_letter_code
_entity_poly.pdbx_strand_id
1 'polypeptide(L)'
;MIEVVCCEKSGKIIVSGHAGAAEYGNDLVCAAASMLAIAAKKAFGDEKVRLERGHAELDVQSEDAVKVIMAGYEWLEDNCPQYVKVIRRR
;
A
#
# COMPACT_ATOMS: atom_id res chain seq x y z
N MET A 1 1.42 12.95 -1.28
CA MET A 1 2.42 11.90 -0.90
C MET A 1 1.69 10.70 -0.34
N ILE A 2 1.94 9.54 -0.88
CA ILE A 2 1.49 8.28 -0.32
C ILE A 2 2.53 7.80 0.67
N GLU A 3 2.11 7.51 1.91
CA GLU A 3 2.98 6.89 2.91
C GLU A 3 2.57 5.44 3.12
N VAL A 4 3.56 4.56 3.07
CA VAL A 4 3.38 3.13 3.32
C VAL A 4 4.18 2.77 4.56
N VAL A 5 3.50 2.35 5.62
CA VAL A 5 4.14 1.94 6.87
C VAL A 5 3.96 0.45 7.04
N CYS A 6 5.08 -0.27 7.12
CA CYS A 6 5.07 -1.70 7.38
C CYS A 6 5.61 -1.96 8.80
N CYS A 7 4.78 -2.58 9.64
CA CYS A 7 5.19 -3.05 10.96
C CYS A 7 5.72 -4.47 10.79
N GLU A 8 7.04 -4.61 10.72
CA GLU A 8 7.68 -5.89 10.38
C GLU A 8 7.33 -7.01 11.37
N LYS A 9 7.19 -6.67 12.64
CA LYS A 9 6.89 -7.64 13.68
C LYS A 9 5.49 -8.26 13.55
N SER A 10 4.50 -7.45 13.19
CA SER A 10 3.11 -7.90 13.04
C SER A 10 2.75 -8.23 11.59
N GLY A 11 3.51 -7.73 10.62
CA GLY A 11 3.19 -7.84 9.20
C GLY A 11 2.07 -6.92 8.75
N LYS A 12 1.67 -5.97 9.59
CA LYS A 12 0.61 -5.02 9.26
C LYS A 12 1.15 -3.91 8.36
N ILE A 13 0.40 -3.60 7.30
CA ILE A 13 0.75 -2.54 6.36
C ILE A 13 -0.34 -1.48 6.38
N ILE A 14 0.05 -0.23 6.54
CA ILE A 14 -0.86 0.91 6.50
C ILE A 14 -0.44 1.82 5.37
N VAL A 15 -1.36 2.08 4.45
CA VAL A 15 -1.14 2.95 3.29
C VAL A 15 -2.06 4.15 3.43
N SER A 16 -1.51 5.35 3.39
CA SER A 16 -2.29 6.56 3.56
C SER A 16 -1.84 7.68 2.63
N GLY A 17 -2.75 8.60 2.34
CA GLY A 17 -2.49 9.76 1.53
C GLY A 17 -2.82 9.55 0.06
N HIS A 18 -2.48 10.56 -0.73
CA HIS A 18 -2.66 10.56 -2.18
C HIS A 18 -1.36 11.00 -2.82
N ALA A 19 -1.05 10.44 -4.00
CA ALA A 19 0.18 10.76 -4.70
C ALA A 19 0.23 12.22 -5.14
N GLY A 20 -0.88 12.75 -5.62
CA GLY A 20 -0.93 14.10 -6.15
C GLY A 20 -0.18 14.25 -7.47
N ALA A 21 0.06 13.14 -8.18
CA ALA A 21 0.80 13.16 -9.44
C ALA A 21 -0.04 13.72 -10.59
N ALA A 22 -1.38 13.61 -10.48
CA ALA A 22 -2.33 14.09 -11.47
C ALA A 22 -3.67 14.31 -10.79
N GLU A 23 -4.64 14.77 -11.55
CA GLU A 23 -6.01 14.89 -11.05
C GLU A 23 -6.58 13.53 -10.65
N TYR A 24 -7.49 13.53 -9.68
CA TYR A 24 -8.18 12.34 -9.24
C TYR A 24 -8.81 11.60 -10.44
N GLY A 25 -8.55 10.31 -10.52
CA GLY A 25 -9.00 9.48 -11.63
C GLY A 25 -7.96 9.32 -12.75
N ASN A 26 -6.98 10.21 -12.81
CA ASN A 26 -5.89 10.16 -13.80
C ASN A 26 -4.53 9.93 -13.16
N ASP A 27 -4.48 9.72 -11.85
CA ASP A 27 -3.24 9.51 -11.10
C ASP A 27 -2.85 8.03 -11.15
N LEU A 28 -1.90 7.71 -12.02
CA LEU A 28 -1.42 6.33 -12.20
C LEU A 28 -0.68 5.81 -10.98
N VAL A 29 -0.04 6.69 -10.21
CA VAL A 29 0.66 6.28 -8.99
C VAL A 29 -0.35 5.86 -7.93
N CYS A 30 -1.42 6.66 -7.74
CA CYS A 30 -2.52 6.30 -6.85
C CYS A 30 -3.19 4.99 -7.29
N ALA A 31 -3.43 4.82 -8.59
CA ALA A 31 -4.04 3.61 -9.13
C ALA A 31 -3.18 2.38 -8.85
N ALA A 32 -1.87 2.48 -9.07
CA ALA A 32 -0.96 1.38 -8.80
C ALA A 32 -0.91 1.02 -7.32
N ALA A 33 -0.80 2.03 -6.44
CA ALA A 33 -0.80 1.81 -5.00
C ALA A 33 -2.11 1.18 -4.52
N SER A 34 -3.24 1.64 -5.06
CA SER A 34 -4.56 1.10 -4.72
C SER A 34 -4.73 -0.33 -5.17
N MET A 35 -4.19 -0.70 -6.33
CA MET A 35 -4.33 -2.07 -6.85
C MET A 35 -3.67 -3.08 -5.94
N LEU A 36 -2.53 -2.75 -5.32
CA LEU A 36 -1.88 -3.65 -4.37
C LEU A 36 -2.79 -3.95 -3.17
N ALA A 37 -3.46 -2.93 -2.64
CA ALA A 37 -4.38 -3.09 -1.52
C ALA A 37 -5.67 -3.81 -1.94
N ILE A 38 -6.20 -3.50 -3.12
CA ILE A 38 -7.39 -4.15 -3.67
C ILE A 38 -7.12 -5.64 -3.90
N ALA A 39 -5.97 -5.99 -4.45
CA ALA A 39 -5.59 -7.38 -4.67
C ALA A 39 -5.50 -8.14 -3.34
N ALA A 40 -4.93 -7.52 -2.31
CA ALA A 40 -4.88 -8.11 -0.97
C ALA A 40 -6.29 -8.34 -0.41
N LYS A 41 -7.20 -7.38 -0.58
CA LYS A 41 -8.59 -7.52 -0.13
C LYS A 41 -9.29 -8.67 -0.85
N LYS A 42 -9.11 -8.77 -2.15
CA LYS A 42 -9.70 -9.84 -2.95
C LYS A 42 -9.18 -11.21 -2.52
N ALA A 43 -7.89 -11.32 -2.22
CA ALA A 43 -7.25 -12.58 -1.87
C ALA A 43 -7.53 -13.01 -0.43
N PHE A 44 -7.55 -12.08 0.53
CA PHE A 44 -7.60 -12.40 1.96
C PHE A 44 -8.92 -12.05 2.65
N GLY A 45 -9.77 -11.26 2.01
CA GLY A 45 -11.10 -10.95 2.51
C GLY A 45 -11.20 -9.63 3.26
N ASP A 46 -12.43 -9.21 3.47
CA ASP A 46 -12.75 -7.89 4.04
C ASP A 46 -12.35 -7.75 5.51
N GLU A 47 -12.23 -8.85 6.23
CA GLU A 47 -11.83 -8.83 7.63
C GLU A 47 -10.34 -8.51 7.80
N LYS A 48 -9.54 -8.81 6.80
CA LYS A 48 -8.10 -8.63 6.87
C LYS A 48 -7.61 -7.38 6.15
N VAL A 49 -8.42 -6.81 5.30
CA VAL A 49 -8.06 -5.62 4.53
C VAL A 49 -9.19 -4.61 4.57
N ARG A 50 -8.89 -3.44 5.09
CA ARG A 50 -9.83 -2.33 5.18
C ARG A 50 -9.43 -1.25 4.20
N LEU A 51 -10.32 -0.91 3.28
CA LEU A 51 -10.09 0.11 2.27
C LEU A 51 -11.04 1.28 2.48
N GLU A 52 -10.46 2.48 2.54
CA GLU A 52 -11.18 3.74 2.55
C GLU A 52 -10.49 4.67 1.57
N ARG A 53 -11.15 5.73 1.18
CA ARG A 53 -10.52 6.71 0.30
C ARG A 53 -9.32 7.36 0.99
N GLY A 54 -8.15 7.20 0.39
CA GLY A 54 -6.92 7.76 0.94
C GLY A 54 -6.35 7.00 2.13
N HIS A 55 -6.88 5.81 2.46
CA HIS A 55 -6.39 5.02 3.57
C HIS A 55 -6.68 3.53 3.38
N ALA A 56 -5.67 2.71 3.62
CA ALA A 56 -5.82 1.25 3.59
C ALA A 56 -5.05 0.63 4.76
N GLU A 57 -5.65 -0.37 5.38
CA GLU A 57 -5.00 -1.17 6.41
C GLU A 57 -5.03 -2.63 5.98
N LEU A 58 -3.86 -3.25 5.90
CA LEU A 58 -3.69 -4.63 5.48
C LEU A 58 -3.10 -5.43 6.64
N ASP A 59 -3.84 -6.42 7.11
CA ASP A 59 -3.41 -7.32 8.17
C ASP A 59 -3.59 -8.77 7.70
N VAL A 60 -2.87 -9.11 6.64
CA VAL A 60 -3.08 -10.37 5.93
C VAL A 60 -2.48 -11.59 6.65
N GLN A 61 -1.58 -11.36 7.62
CA GLN A 61 -0.99 -12.42 8.44
C GLN A 61 -0.33 -13.54 7.62
N SER A 62 0.34 -13.15 6.56
CA SER A 62 1.07 -14.06 5.67
C SER A 62 2.39 -13.40 5.31
N GLU A 63 3.50 -14.00 5.72
CA GLU A 63 4.83 -13.44 5.43
C GLU A 63 5.06 -13.28 3.94
N ASP A 64 4.69 -14.28 3.15
CA ASP A 64 4.89 -14.22 1.70
C ASP A 64 4.03 -13.16 1.06
N ALA A 65 2.78 -13.01 1.51
CA ALA A 65 1.90 -11.97 1.00
C ALA A 65 2.42 -10.57 1.34
N VAL A 66 2.87 -10.36 2.58
CA VAL A 66 3.46 -9.09 3.00
C VAL A 66 4.70 -8.78 2.15
N LYS A 67 5.53 -9.77 1.92
CA LYS A 67 6.75 -9.61 1.11
C LYS A 67 6.42 -9.15 -0.32
N VAL A 68 5.44 -9.79 -0.95
CA VAL A 68 5.04 -9.43 -2.32
C VAL A 68 4.42 -8.04 -2.37
N ILE A 69 3.51 -7.74 -1.44
CA ILE A 69 2.84 -6.43 -1.37
C ILE A 69 3.87 -5.33 -1.14
N MET A 70 4.77 -5.52 -0.19
CA MET A 70 5.79 -4.52 0.11
C MET A 70 6.78 -4.34 -1.04
N ALA A 71 7.10 -5.41 -1.77
CA ALA A 71 7.94 -5.30 -2.98
C ALA A 71 7.30 -4.37 -4.01
N GLY A 72 5.97 -4.44 -4.15
CA GLY A 72 5.24 -3.53 -5.04
C GLY A 72 5.33 -2.08 -4.60
N TYR A 73 5.13 -1.80 -3.32
CA TYR A 73 5.24 -0.44 -2.79
C TYR A 73 6.67 0.09 -2.86
N GLU A 74 7.66 -0.75 -2.61
CA GLU A 74 9.07 -0.37 -2.73
C GLU A 74 9.43 -0.05 -4.18
N TRP A 75 8.89 -0.81 -5.14
CA TRP A 75 9.08 -0.50 -6.55
C TRP A 75 8.51 0.88 -6.89
N LEU A 76 7.33 1.21 -6.36
CA LEU A 76 6.74 2.53 -6.55
C LEU A 76 7.61 3.63 -5.94
N GLU A 77 8.13 3.42 -4.75
CA GLU A 77 9.04 4.39 -4.12
C GLU A 77 10.30 4.59 -4.95
N ASP A 78 10.89 3.49 -5.45
CA ASP A 78 12.11 3.56 -6.24
C ASP A 78 11.92 4.31 -7.55
N ASN A 79 10.77 4.20 -8.17
CA ASN A 79 10.46 4.80 -9.46
C ASN A 79 9.73 6.14 -9.36
N CYS A 80 9.04 6.37 -8.26
CA CYS A 80 8.24 7.59 -8.04
C CYS A 80 8.51 8.16 -6.64
N PRO A 81 9.78 8.45 -6.29
CA PRO A 81 10.12 8.84 -4.90
C PRO A 81 9.49 10.15 -4.46
N GLN A 82 9.09 11.01 -5.40
CA GLN A 82 8.42 12.27 -5.09
C GLN A 82 6.96 12.06 -4.67
N TYR A 83 6.40 10.87 -4.87
CA TYR A 83 4.99 10.59 -4.61
C TYR A 83 4.76 9.47 -3.60
N VAL A 84 5.75 8.61 -3.34
CA VAL A 84 5.60 7.44 -2.46
C VAL A 84 6.77 7.35 -1.50
N LYS A 85 6.47 7.15 -0.22
CA LYS A 85 7.46 6.95 0.82
C LYS A 85 7.12 5.68 1.60
N VAL A 86 8.10 4.79 1.70
CA VAL A 86 7.95 3.54 2.46
C VAL A 86 8.72 3.66 3.77
N ILE A 87 8.06 3.32 4.87
CA ILE A 87 8.63 3.32 6.21
C ILE A 87 8.47 1.93 6.78
N ARG A 88 9.58 1.36 7.25
CA ARG A 88 9.56 0.09 7.96
C ARG A 88 9.79 0.30 9.43
N ARG A 89 8.92 -0.29 10.25
CA ARG A 89 8.99 -0.22 11.71
C ARG A 89 9.04 -1.62 12.29
N ARG A 90 9.66 -1.74 13.40
CA ARG A 90 9.72 -3.01 14.14
C ARG A 90 8.56 -3.13 15.13
#